data_21ba06a9a52152b14b09e40ed83def47
#
_entry.id   21ba06a9a52152b14b09e40ed83def47
#
_cell.length_a   1.000
_cell.length_b   1.000
_cell.length_c   1.000
_cell.angle_alpha   90.00
_cell.angle_beta   90.00
_cell.angle_gamma   90.00
#
_symmetry.space_group_name_H-M   'P 1'
#
loop_
_entity.id
_entity.type
_entity.pdbx_description
1 polymer ?
#
loop_
_entity_poly.entity_id
_entity_poly.type
_entity_poly.pdbx_seq_one_letter_code
_entity_poly.pdbx_strand_id
1 'polypeptide(L)'
;MFISEALTDFLEHLEVEGGRSSKTITNYQLYLERFIDFAGDITVDKITSEVIRRYRLWLNRYKNETTNEELSLITQSYHLIALRGFLTYLSRRNITSLAADKIILPKTARKQVTFLQYDEVVRMINQIPTDTEAGLRDRAIVELLFSSGLRVSELVNLNRDHINLSRREFMVRGKGQKDRPVFISKSAAEHVSSYLDARTD
;
A
#
# COMPACT_ATOMS: atom_id res chain seq x y z
N MET A 1 -19.04 -9.68 -24.31
CA MET A 1 -18.77 -9.29 -22.89
C MET A 1 -18.12 -7.93 -22.90
N PHE A 2 -18.69 -6.96 -22.25
CA PHE A 2 -18.11 -5.63 -22.07
C PHE A 2 -17.04 -5.65 -20.99
N ILE A 3 -16.15 -4.64 -20.95
CA ILE A 3 -15.07 -4.58 -19.94
C ILE A 3 -15.66 -4.45 -18.54
N SER A 4 -16.74 -3.67 -18.36
CA SER A 4 -17.44 -3.50 -17.06
C SER A 4 -17.98 -4.80 -16.48
N GLU A 5 -18.61 -5.63 -17.32
CA GLU A 5 -19.09 -6.96 -16.94
C GLU A 5 -17.93 -7.86 -16.50
N ALA A 6 -16.90 -7.94 -17.34
CA ALA A 6 -15.72 -8.76 -17.08
C ALA A 6 -14.91 -8.27 -15.86
N LEU A 7 -14.95 -6.97 -15.57
CA LEU A 7 -14.30 -6.37 -14.39
C LEU A 7 -14.98 -6.87 -13.10
N THR A 8 -16.29 -6.90 -13.05
CA THR A 8 -17.04 -7.42 -11.90
C THR A 8 -16.63 -8.86 -11.59
N ASP A 9 -16.67 -9.72 -12.59
CA ASP A 9 -16.26 -11.13 -12.46
C ASP A 9 -14.79 -11.28 -12.02
N PHE A 10 -13.92 -10.40 -12.52
CA PHE A 10 -12.50 -10.40 -12.15
C PHE A 10 -12.28 -9.99 -10.70
N LEU A 11 -12.99 -8.97 -10.20
CA LEU A 11 -12.87 -8.54 -8.81
C LEU A 11 -13.37 -9.62 -7.85
N GLU A 12 -14.48 -10.30 -8.17
CA GLU A 12 -14.98 -11.46 -7.43
C GLU A 12 -13.96 -12.61 -7.42
N HIS A 13 -13.34 -12.90 -8.57
CA HIS A 13 -12.25 -13.89 -8.65
C HIS A 13 -11.06 -13.51 -7.76
N LEU A 14 -10.65 -12.23 -7.72
CA LEU A 14 -9.57 -11.77 -6.85
C LEU A 14 -9.90 -11.94 -5.37
N GLU A 15 -11.16 -11.72 -5.01
CA GLU A 15 -11.64 -11.87 -3.64
C GLU A 15 -11.69 -13.35 -3.22
N VAL A 16 -12.45 -14.16 -3.95
CA VAL A 16 -12.81 -15.52 -3.56
C VAL A 16 -11.70 -16.50 -3.88
N GLU A 17 -11.25 -16.56 -5.13
CA GLU A 17 -10.23 -17.52 -5.56
C GLU A 17 -8.81 -17.00 -5.29
N GLY A 18 -8.59 -15.70 -5.43
CA GLY A 18 -7.29 -15.05 -5.25
C GLY A 18 -6.92 -14.74 -3.81
N GLY A 19 -7.88 -14.75 -2.88
CA GLY A 19 -7.69 -14.39 -1.46
C GLY A 19 -7.03 -13.02 -1.27
N ARG A 20 -7.31 -12.07 -2.15
CA ARG A 20 -6.70 -10.73 -2.10
C ARG A 20 -7.34 -9.87 -1.03
N SER A 21 -6.54 -9.01 -0.41
CA SER A 21 -7.07 -8.06 0.56
C SER A 21 -8.02 -7.05 -0.11
N SER A 22 -9.02 -6.59 0.63
CA SER A 22 -9.97 -5.57 0.20
C SER A 22 -9.28 -4.35 -0.43
N LYS A 23 -8.19 -3.85 0.19
CA LYS A 23 -7.40 -2.73 -0.36
C LYS A 23 -6.78 -3.04 -1.72
N THR A 24 -6.36 -4.29 -1.96
CA THR A 24 -5.85 -4.72 -3.27
C THR A 24 -6.96 -4.69 -4.31
N ILE A 25 -8.13 -5.21 -3.97
CA ILE A 25 -9.32 -5.25 -4.85
C ILE A 25 -9.73 -3.83 -5.23
N THR A 26 -9.88 -2.92 -4.26
CA THR A 26 -10.19 -1.51 -4.49
C THR A 26 -9.17 -0.83 -5.43
N ASN A 27 -7.88 -1.11 -5.28
CA ASN A 27 -6.87 -0.56 -6.17
C ASN A 27 -7.00 -1.10 -7.60
N TYR A 28 -7.25 -2.41 -7.77
CA TYR A 28 -7.46 -3.00 -9.08
C TYR A 28 -8.71 -2.43 -9.76
N GLN A 29 -9.79 -2.29 -9.01
CA GLN A 29 -11.02 -1.64 -9.46
C GLN A 29 -10.73 -0.23 -9.99
N LEU A 30 -10.11 0.63 -9.16
CA LEU A 30 -9.75 2.00 -9.54
C LEU A 30 -8.92 2.07 -10.83
N TYR A 31 -7.93 1.18 -10.97
CA TYR A 31 -7.05 1.20 -12.13
C TYR A 31 -7.77 0.74 -13.41
N LEU A 32 -8.69 -0.21 -13.31
CA LEU A 32 -9.43 -0.73 -14.45
C LEU A 32 -10.62 0.16 -14.81
N GLU A 33 -11.29 0.78 -13.86
CA GLU A 33 -12.30 1.82 -14.10
C GLU A 33 -11.68 2.99 -14.88
N ARG A 34 -10.47 3.43 -14.50
CA ARG A 34 -9.74 4.46 -15.25
C ARG A 34 -9.38 4.04 -16.68
N PHE A 35 -9.20 2.73 -16.91
CA PHE A 35 -9.05 2.23 -18.27
C PHE A 35 -10.36 2.30 -19.05
N ILE A 36 -11.49 2.00 -18.42
CA ILE A 36 -12.83 2.15 -19.02
C ILE A 36 -13.13 3.61 -19.32
N ASP A 37 -12.79 4.54 -18.43
CA ASP A 37 -12.96 5.99 -18.64
C ASP A 37 -12.21 6.47 -19.89
N PHE A 38 -11.01 5.92 -20.12
CA PHE A 38 -10.20 6.24 -21.30
C PHE A 38 -10.73 5.58 -22.59
N ALA A 39 -11.01 4.27 -22.54
CA ALA A 39 -11.29 3.47 -23.74
C ALA A 39 -12.77 3.48 -24.13
N GLY A 40 -13.66 3.91 -23.20
CA GLY A 40 -15.06 3.59 -23.20
C GLY A 40 -15.32 2.15 -22.74
N ASP A 41 -16.55 1.82 -22.43
CA ASP A 41 -16.93 0.43 -22.09
C ASP A 41 -17.06 -0.40 -23.37
N ILE A 42 -15.91 -0.72 -23.97
CA ILE A 42 -15.82 -1.58 -25.17
C ILE A 42 -15.86 -3.06 -24.81
N THR A 43 -16.06 -3.92 -25.80
CA THR A 43 -15.93 -5.37 -25.59
C THR A 43 -14.48 -5.80 -25.45
N VAL A 44 -14.22 -6.83 -24.65
CA VAL A 44 -12.85 -7.27 -24.28
C VAL A 44 -11.99 -7.69 -25.46
N ASP A 45 -12.56 -8.17 -26.55
CA ASP A 45 -11.89 -8.52 -27.80
C ASP A 45 -11.37 -7.27 -28.55
N LYS A 46 -11.93 -6.09 -28.28
CA LYS A 46 -11.49 -4.79 -28.84
C LYS A 46 -10.30 -4.19 -28.11
N ILE A 47 -9.85 -4.78 -27.00
CA ILE A 47 -8.61 -4.36 -26.34
C ILE A 47 -7.44 -4.79 -27.21
N THR A 48 -6.93 -3.87 -28.02
CA THR A 48 -5.80 -4.09 -28.95
C THR A 48 -4.51 -3.49 -28.43
N SER A 49 -3.37 -3.91 -29.01
CA SER A 49 -2.07 -3.28 -28.69
C SER A 49 -2.07 -1.77 -28.93
N GLU A 50 -2.84 -1.30 -29.92
CA GLU A 50 -2.95 0.14 -30.20
C GLU A 50 -3.76 0.87 -29.12
N VAL A 51 -4.83 0.28 -28.60
CA VAL A 51 -5.58 0.83 -27.46
C VAL A 51 -4.65 0.95 -26.24
N ILE A 52 -3.85 -0.08 -25.97
CA ILE A 52 -2.87 -0.04 -24.86
C ILE A 52 -1.82 1.04 -25.08
N ARG A 53 -1.30 1.19 -26.29
CA ARG A 53 -0.32 2.24 -26.63
C ARG A 53 -0.90 3.64 -26.36
N ARG A 54 -2.13 3.88 -26.80
CA ARG A 54 -2.84 5.15 -26.58
C ARG A 54 -3.14 5.39 -25.10
N TYR A 55 -3.55 4.34 -24.36
CA TYR A 55 -3.76 4.43 -22.93
C TYR A 55 -2.49 4.82 -22.16
N ARG A 56 -1.35 4.23 -22.50
CA ARG A 56 -0.05 4.61 -21.90
C ARG A 56 0.29 6.08 -22.14
N LEU A 57 0.05 6.58 -23.35
CA LEU A 57 0.27 8.00 -23.67
C LEU A 57 -0.68 8.89 -22.86
N TRP A 58 -1.92 8.47 -22.73
CA TRP A 58 -2.92 9.18 -21.93
C TRP A 58 -2.56 9.19 -20.44
N LEU A 59 -2.16 8.06 -19.85
CA LEU A 59 -1.69 7.98 -18.47
C LEU A 59 -0.50 8.90 -18.21
N ASN A 60 0.42 9.00 -19.15
CA ASN A 60 1.59 9.87 -19.01
C ASN A 60 1.24 11.36 -18.98
N ARG A 61 0.12 11.74 -19.62
CA ARG A 61 -0.38 13.12 -19.69
C ARG A 61 -1.52 13.39 -18.71
N TYR A 62 -1.97 12.36 -18.02
CA TYR A 62 -3.07 12.47 -17.05
C TYR A 62 -2.62 13.25 -15.83
N LYS A 63 -3.38 14.28 -15.50
CA LYS A 63 -3.19 15.05 -14.27
C LYS A 63 -4.22 14.66 -13.24
N ASN A 64 -3.76 14.46 -12.02
CA ASN A 64 -4.65 14.21 -10.88
C ASN A 64 -5.52 15.45 -10.64
N GLU A 65 -6.83 15.28 -10.54
CA GLU A 65 -7.79 16.39 -10.39
C GLU A 65 -7.57 17.18 -9.09
N THR A 66 -7.08 16.51 -8.03
CA THR A 66 -6.89 17.15 -6.73
C THR A 66 -5.54 17.85 -6.62
N THR A 67 -4.45 17.23 -7.11
CA THR A 67 -3.08 17.77 -6.96
C THR A 67 -2.59 18.51 -8.20
N ASN A 68 -3.29 18.39 -9.34
CA ASN A 68 -2.89 18.86 -10.66
C ASN A 68 -1.51 18.35 -11.13
N GLU A 69 -0.99 17.30 -10.49
CA GLU A 69 0.27 16.67 -10.83
C GLU A 69 0.09 15.49 -11.78
N GLU A 70 1.09 15.24 -12.63
CA GLU A 70 1.13 14.08 -13.51
C GLU A 70 1.37 12.79 -12.70
N LEU A 71 0.86 11.66 -13.21
CA LEU A 71 1.09 10.37 -12.57
C LEU A 71 2.56 9.96 -12.66
N SER A 72 3.14 9.59 -11.53
CA SER A 72 4.49 9.01 -11.50
C SER A 72 4.58 7.74 -12.36
N LEU A 73 5.75 7.42 -12.90
CA LEU A 73 5.98 6.18 -13.66
C LEU A 73 5.62 4.92 -12.87
N ILE A 74 5.79 4.96 -11.55
CA ILE A 74 5.40 3.85 -10.66
C ILE A 74 3.87 3.71 -10.63
N THR A 75 3.14 4.81 -10.51
CA THR A 75 1.68 4.80 -10.53
C THR A 75 1.14 4.35 -11.89
N GLN A 76 1.72 4.84 -12.98
CA GLN A 76 1.39 4.37 -14.34
C GLN A 76 1.63 2.86 -14.47
N SER A 77 2.71 2.34 -13.90
CA SER A 77 3.00 0.89 -13.90
C SER A 77 1.94 0.09 -13.17
N TYR A 78 1.37 0.59 -12.06
CA TYR A 78 0.29 -0.10 -11.35
C TYR A 78 -0.97 -0.25 -12.21
N HIS A 79 -1.33 0.74 -13.02
CA HIS A 79 -2.45 0.63 -13.97
C HIS A 79 -2.19 -0.49 -14.99
N LEU A 80 -0.97 -0.54 -15.53
CA LEU A 80 -0.60 -1.57 -16.51
C LEU A 80 -0.51 -2.97 -15.88
N ILE A 81 -0.07 -3.08 -14.62
CA ILE A 81 -0.06 -4.34 -13.88
C ILE A 81 -1.48 -4.85 -13.65
N ALA A 82 -2.41 -3.97 -13.26
CA ALA A 82 -3.81 -4.33 -13.09
C ALA A 82 -4.42 -4.82 -14.41
N LEU A 83 -4.22 -4.08 -15.49
CA LEU A 83 -4.71 -4.46 -16.83
C LEU A 83 -4.10 -5.78 -17.32
N ARG A 84 -2.80 -6.00 -17.08
CA ARG A 84 -2.15 -7.29 -17.39
C ARG A 84 -2.72 -8.43 -16.57
N GLY A 85 -3.02 -8.21 -15.28
CA GLY A 85 -3.70 -9.18 -14.42
C GLY A 85 -5.09 -9.54 -14.93
N PHE A 86 -5.86 -8.52 -15.34
CA PHE A 86 -7.18 -8.68 -15.93
C PHE A 86 -7.14 -9.50 -17.24
N LEU A 87 -6.25 -9.17 -18.17
CA LEU A 87 -6.10 -9.94 -19.41
C LEU A 87 -5.65 -11.39 -19.15
N THR A 88 -4.81 -11.61 -18.13
CA THR A 88 -4.43 -12.98 -17.72
C THR A 88 -5.63 -13.77 -17.21
N TYR A 89 -6.51 -13.13 -16.44
CA TYR A 89 -7.76 -13.73 -15.98
C TYR A 89 -8.68 -14.10 -17.15
N LEU A 90 -8.90 -13.19 -18.10
CA LEU A 90 -9.72 -13.46 -19.30
C LEU A 90 -9.18 -14.68 -20.09
N SER A 91 -7.86 -14.73 -20.28
CA SER A 91 -7.22 -15.86 -20.95
C SER A 91 -7.46 -17.20 -20.22
N ARG A 92 -7.40 -17.21 -18.89
CA ARG A 92 -7.69 -18.42 -18.09
C ARG A 92 -9.15 -18.87 -18.17
N ARG A 93 -10.06 -17.95 -18.43
CA ARG A 93 -11.49 -18.22 -18.64
C ARG A 93 -11.83 -18.50 -20.12
N ASN A 94 -10.82 -18.64 -20.99
CA ASN A 94 -10.97 -18.83 -22.44
C ASN A 94 -11.76 -17.70 -23.13
N ILE A 95 -11.71 -16.47 -22.57
CA ILE A 95 -12.31 -15.29 -23.16
C ILE A 95 -11.29 -14.63 -24.08
N THR A 96 -11.64 -14.48 -25.36
CA THR A 96 -10.76 -13.90 -26.38
C THR A 96 -10.47 -12.42 -26.07
N SER A 97 -9.20 -12.09 -25.91
CA SER A 97 -8.71 -10.73 -25.68
C SER A 97 -7.24 -10.60 -26.08
N LEU A 98 -6.64 -9.43 -25.92
CA LEU A 98 -5.20 -9.24 -26.10
C LEU A 98 -4.41 -10.14 -25.13
N ALA A 99 -3.39 -10.81 -25.64
CA ALA A 99 -2.49 -11.62 -24.78
C ALA A 99 -1.77 -10.71 -23.77
N ALA A 100 -1.78 -11.09 -22.49
CA ALA A 100 -1.29 -10.28 -21.38
C ALA A 100 0.21 -9.92 -21.46
N ASP A 101 1.02 -10.75 -22.13
CA ASP A 101 2.46 -10.54 -22.37
C ASP A 101 2.74 -9.38 -23.33
N LYS A 102 1.75 -8.97 -24.15
CA LYS A 102 1.85 -7.77 -25.00
C LYS A 102 1.90 -6.47 -24.19
N ILE A 103 1.52 -6.49 -22.91
CA ILE A 103 1.68 -5.34 -22.02
C ILE A 103 3.09 -5.34 -21.43
N ILE A 104 3.97 -4.54 -22.03
CA ILE A 104 5.34 -4.34 -21.53
C ILE A 104 5.28 -3.29 -20.41
N LEU A 105 5.77 -3.62 -19.22
CA LEU A 105 5.85 -2.68 -18.11
C LEU A 105 7.04 -1.72 -18.27
N PRO A 106 6.91 -0.45 -17.89
CA PRO A 106 8.04 0.47 -17.92
C PRO A 106 9.13 0.03 -16.94
N LYS A 107 10.38 0.22 -17.33
CA LYS A 107 11.51 0.04 -16.41
C LYS A 107 11.55 1.23 -15.45
N THR A 108 11.28 0.98 -14.17
CA THR A 108 11.42 1.99 -13.12
C THR A 108 12.80 1.89 -12.50
N ALA A 109 13.53 2.98 -12.46
CA ALA A 109 14.79 3.04 -11.73
C ALA A 109 14.48 2.86 -10.22
N ARG A 110 15.26 2.02 -9.53
CA ARG A 110 15.20 1.94 -8.07
C ARG A 110 15.72 3.25 -7.51
N LYS A 111 14.85 4.00 -6.81
CA LYS A 111 15.31 5.16 -6.04
C LYS A 111 16.25 4.67 -4.94
N GLN A 112 17.40 5.30 -4.84
CA GLN A 112 18.28 5.08 -3.70
C GLN A 112 17.58 5.57 -2.44
N VAL A 113 17.44 4.70 -1.45
CA VAL A 113 16.80 5.06 -0.19
C VAL A 113 17.77 5.90 0.63
N THR A 114 17.40 7.14 0.94
CA THR A 114 18.09 7.96 1.94
C THR A 114 17.55 7.56 3.32
N PHE A 115 18.44 7.41 4.26
CA PHE A 115 18.11 7.10 5.65
C PHE A 115 18.83 8.07 6.60
N LEU A 116 18.23 8.31 7.74
CA LEU A 116 18.81 9.11 8.81
C LEU A 116 19.90 8.30 9.53
N GLN A 117 21.00 8.96 9.87
CA GLN A 117 22.01 8.36 10.75
C GLN A 117 21.45 8.27 12.18
N TYR A 118 22.00 7.36 12.98
CA TYR A 118 21.55 7.14 14.36
C TYR A 118 21.49 8.44 15.17
N ASP A 119 22.54 9.27 15.10
CA ASP A 119 22.61 10.54 15.81
C ASP A 119 21.56 11.56 15.36
N GLU A 120 21.17 11.52 14.09
CA GLU A 120 20.10 12.36 13.56
C GLU A 120 18.73 11.93 14.10
N VAL A 121 18.49 10.62 14.19
CA VAL A 121 17.27 10.07 14.79
C VAL A 121 17.19 10.44 16.28
N VAL A 122 18.27 10.26 17.03
CA VAL A 122 18.33 10.63 18.46
C VAL A 122 18.07 12.12 18.66
N ARG A 123 18.68 12.98 17.85
CA ARG A 123 18.44 14.44 17.91
C ARG A 123 16.97 14.78 17.60
N MET A 124 16.37 14.17 16.59
CA MET A 124 14.97 14.35 16.23
C MET A 124 14.05 13.94 17.40
N ILE A 125 14.26 12.77 17.96
CA ILE A 125 13.50 12.23 19.08
C ILE A 125 13.59 13.18 20.30
N ASN A 126 14.76 13.69 20.60
CA ASN A 126 15.00 14.58 21.74
C ASN A 126 14.35 15.97 21.62
N GLN A 127 13.91 16.37 20.42
CA GLN A 127 13.15 17.61 20.22
C GLN A 127 11.66 17.46 20.58
N ILE A 128 11.16 16.25 20.74
CA ILE A 128 9.75 16.02 21.08
C ILE A 128 9.57 16.34 22.57
N PRO A 129 8.76 17.37 22.93
CA PRO A 129 8.53 17.73 24.32
C PRO A 129 7.77 16.61 25.04
N THR A 130 7.98 16.49 26.37
CA THR A 130 7.35 15.46 27.22
C THR A 130 6.60 16.06 28.41
N ASP A 131 6.30 17.34 28.35
CA ASP A 131 5.56 18.11 29.35
C ASP A 131 4.04 18.04 29.19
N THR A 132 3.56 17.46 28.09
CA THR A 132 2.13 17.28 27.78
C THR A 132 1.84 15.81 27.42
N GLU A 133 0.59 15.39 27.62
CA GLU A 133 0.14 14.04 27.21
C GLU A 133 0.39 13.80 25.71
N ALA A 134 0.10 14.79 24.86
CA ALA A 134 0.35 14.71 23.41
C ALA A 134 1.85 14.52 23.11
N GLY A 135 2.72 15.23 23.80
CA GLY A 135 4.17 15.10 23.65
C GLY A 135 4.68 13.75 24.11
N LEU A 136 4.19 13.25 25.24
CA LEU A 136 4.50 11.87 25.72
C LEU A 136 4.06 10.82 24.69
N ARG A 137 2.85 10.96 24.13
CA ARG A 137 2.35 10.10 23.07
C ARG A 137 3.26 10.11 21.85
N ASP A 138 3.57 11.28 21.34
CA ASP A 138 4.35 11.44 20.11
C ASP A 138 5.78 10.90 20.31
N ARG A 139 6.37 11.12 21.48
CA ARG A 139 7.66 10.54 21.87
C ARG A 139 7.60 9.00 21.90
N ALA A 140 6.59 8.44 22.55
CA ALA A 140 6.37 7.00 22.63
C ALA A 140 6.19 6.36 21.25
N ILE A 141 5.43 7.01 20.35
CA ILE A 141 5.22 6.55 18.97
C ILE A 141 6.56 6.47 18.22
N VAL A 142 7.35 7.54 18.23
CA VAL A 142 8.60 7.60 17.45
C VAL A 142 9.64 6.62 18.01
N GLU A 143 9.80 6.55 19.33
CA GLU A 143 10.67 5.60 20.00
C GLU A 143 10.27 4.13 19.69
N LEU A 144 8.97 3.84 19.75
CA LEU A 144 8.46 2.52 19.45
C LEU A 144 8.68 2.13 17.97
N LEU A 145 8.40 3.02 17.04
CA LEU A 145 8.65 2.79 15.61
C LEU A 145 10.14 2.57 15.31
N PHE A 146 11.00 3.41 15.87
CA PHE A 146 12.44 3.32 15.68
C PHE A 146 13.02 2.03 16.25
N SER A 147 12.60 1.65 17.45
CA SER A 147 13.09 0.48 18.15
C SER A 147 12.62 -0.85 17.53
N SER A 148 11.36 -0.89 17.04
CA SER A 148 10.69 -2.12 16.65
C SER A 148 10.65 -2.35 15.12
N GLY A 149 10.81 -1.29 14.33
CA GLY A 149 10.60 -1.36 12.88
C GLY A 149 9.15 -1.68 12.49
N LEU A 150 8.19 -1.34 13.33
CA LEU A 150 6.75 -1.49 13.03
C LEU A 150 6.36 -0.65 11.81
N ARG A 151 5.40 -1.18 11.04
CA ARG A 151 4.70 -0.35 10.07
C ARG A 151 3.70 0.54 10.79
N VAL A 152 3.40 1.71 10.22
CA VAL A 152 2.40 2.63 10.79
C VAL A 152 1.06 1.92 11.04
N SER A 153 0.62 1.08 10.10
CA SER A 153 -0.63 0.32 10.26
C SER A 153 -0.57 -0.74 11.38
N GLU A 154 0.59 -1.29 11.66
CA GLU A 154 0.79 -2.24 12.77
C GLU A 154 0.74 -1.50 14.11
N LEU A 155 1.35 -0.30 14.18
CA LEU A 155 1.30 0.56 15.36
C LEU A 155 -0.13 1.01 15.69
N VAL A 156 -0.88 1.51 14.70
CA VAL A 156 -2.27 1.99 14.88
C VAL A 156 -3.21 0.88 15.42
N ASN A 157 -2.95 -0.37 15.06
CA ASN A 157 -3.73 -1.52 15.53
C ASN A 157 -3.15 -2.18 16.79
N LEU A 158 -2.12 -1.59 17.40
CA LEU A 158 -1.50 -2.15 18.58
C LEU A 158 -2.28 -1.74 19.83
N ASN A 159 -2.83 -2.73 20.54
CA ASN A 159 -3.50 -2.50 21.81
C ASN A 159 -2.48 -2.58 22.96
N ARG A 160 -2.70 -1.79 24.02
CA ARG A 160 -1.83 -1.74 25.18
C ARG A 160 -1.64 -3.11 25.85
N ASP A 161 -2.70 -3.92 25.89
CA ASP A 161 -2.69 -5.24 26.52
C ASP A 161 -1.85 -6.26 25.75
N HIS A 162 -1.48 -5.94 24.52
CA HIS A 162 -0.62 -6.79 23.69
C HIS A 162 0.87 -6.53 23.91
N ILE A 163 1.25 -5.44 24.59
CA ILE A 163 2.65 -5.06 24.80
C ILE A 163 3.10 -5.55 26.18
N ASN A 164 4.06 -6.46 26.21
CA ASN A 164 4.72 -6.81 27.46
C ASN A 164 5.92 -5.88 27.70
N LEU A 165 5.69 -4.78 28.41
CA LEU A 165 6.73 -3.78 28.70
C LEU A 165 7.87 -4.34 29.55
N SER A 166 7.60 -5.28 30.47
CA SER A 166 8.62 -5.89 31.34
C SER A 166 9.56 -6.79 30.54
N ARG A 167 9.02 -7.59 29.63
CA ARG A 167 9.81 -8.42 28.71
C ARG A 167 10.28 -7.67 27.48
N ARG A 168 9.70 -6.49 27.23
CA ARG A 168 9.98 -5.65 26.06
C ARG A 168 9.76 -6.37 24.73
N GLU A 169 8.70 -7.14 24.67
CA GLU A 169 8.32 -7.93 23.50
C GLU A 169 6.80 -7.96 23.30
N PHE A 170 6.38 -8.16 22.08
CA PHE A 170 4.98 -8.41 21.72
C PHE A 170 4.88 -9.09 20.35
N MET A 171 3.70 -9.62 20.05
CA MET A 171 3.43 -10.25 18.75
C MET A 171 2.72 -9.25 17.83
N VAL A 172 3.11 -9.22 16.56
CA VAL A 172 2.49 -8.39 15.55
C VAL A 172 2.04 -9.25 14.38
N ARG A 173 0.81 -9.05 13.95
CA ARG A 173 0.26 -9.68 12.77
C ARG A 173 0.63 -8.89 11.52
N GLY A 174 1.53 -9.45 10.72
CA GLY A 174 2.04 -8.84 9.50
C GLY A 174 1.20 -9.16 8.25
N LYS A 175 1.74 -8.77 7.08
CA LYS A 175 1.14 -9.08 5.79
C LYS A 175 0.95 -10.59 5.60
N GLY A 176 -0.25 -10.97 5.14
CA GLY A 176 -0.60 -12.39 4.95
C GLY A 176 -0.91 -13.13 6.25
N GLN A 177 -1.34 -12.41 7.28
CA GLN A 177 -1.74 -12.94 8.59
C GLN A 177 -0.64 -13.75 9.32
N LYS A 178 0.63 -13.48 9.02
CA LYS A 178 1.76 -14.11 9.70
C LYS A 178 2.12 -13.31 10.95
N ASP A 179 2.11 -13.98 12.08
CA ASP A 179 2.53 -13.39 13.35
C ASP A 179 4.07 -13.42 13.44
N ARG A 180 4.64 -12.33 13.95
CA ARG A 180 6.08 -12.22 14.23
C ARG A 180 6.32 -11.59 15.59
N PRO A 181 7.30 -12.09 16.36
CA PRO A 181 7.74 -11.43 17.58
C PRO A 181 8.44 -10.11 17.23
N VAL A 182 8.21 -9.11 18.05
CA VAL A 182 8.83 -7.78 17.98
C VAL A 182 9.43 -7.46 19.33
N PHE A 183 10.66 -6.96 19.32
CA PHE A 183 11.38 -6.53 20.52
C PHE A 183 11.54 -5.03 20.52
N ILE A 184 11.52 -4.42 21.70
CA ILE A 184 11.70 -2.97 21.88
C ILE A 184 12.86 -2.65 22.81
N SER A 185 13.48 -1.50 22.61
CA SER A 185 14.55 -0.99 23.47
C SER A 185 14.00 -0.65 24.87
N LYS A 186 14.90 -0.52 25.83
CA LYS A 186 14.55 -0.05 27.18
C LYS A 186 13.96 1.36 27.11
N SER A 187 14.56 2.26 26.33
CA SER A 187 14.07 3.64 26.12
C SER A 187 12.64 3.65 25.59
N ALA A 188 12.34 2.86 24.55
CA ALA A 188 11.01 2.76 24.01
C ALA A 188 9.98 2.25 25.04
N ALA A 189 10.33 1.25 25.83
CA ALA A 189 9.45 0.72 26.89
C ALA A 189 9.16 1.78 27.97
N GLU A 190 10.17 2.55 28.39
CA GLU A 190 10.05 3.63 29.39
C GLU A 190 9.13 4.76 28.86
N HIS A 191 9.31 5.20 27.60
CA HIS A 191 8.46 6.25 27.03
C HIS A 191 7.03 5.78 26.77
N VAL A 192 6.83 4.52 26.36
CA VAL A 192 5.48 3.93 26.27
C VAL A 192 4.81 3.87 27.62
N SER A 193 5.53 3.42 28.69
CA SER A 193 4.99 3.41 30.05
C SER A 193 4.58 4.80 30.49
N SER A 194 5.47 5.80 30.36
CA SER A 194 5.19 7.19 30.74
C SER A 194 3.95 7.76 30.03
N TYR A 195 3.77 7.45 28.75
CA TYR A 195 2.57 7.84 28.03
C TYR A 195 1.31 7.15 28.56
N LEU A 196 1.37 5.82 28.78
CA LEU A 196 0.22 5.06 29.28
C LEU A 196 -0.19 5.48 30.70
N ASP A 197 0.77 5.88 31.53
CA ASP A 197 0.52 6.39 32.89
C ASP A 197 -0.11 7.79 32.92
N ALA A 198 0.20 8.62 31.89
CA ALA A 198 -0.35 9.97 31.75
C ALA A 198 -1.72 10.01 31.06
N ARG A 199 -2.10 8.93 30.40
CA ARG A 199 -3.33 8.83 29.64
C ARG A 199 -4.56 8.69 30.53
N THR A 200 -5.62 9.43 30.23
CA THR A 200 -6.84 9.52 31.06
C THR A 200 -8.07 8.81 30.50
N ASP A 201 -7.98 8.19 29.33
CA ASP A 201 -9.06 7.49 28.60
C ASP A 201 -8.97 5.97 28.68
#